data_ba8cae61efea6a59253eaf92b4c94f1a
#
_entry.id   ba8cae61efea6a59253eaf92b4c94f1a
#
_cell.length_a   1.000
_cell.length_b   1.000
_cell.length_c   1.000
_cell.angle_alpha   90.00
_cell.angle_beta   90.00
_cell.angle_gamma   90.00
#
_symmetry.space_group_name_H-M   'P 1'
#
loop_
_entity.id
_entity.type
_entity.pdbx_description
1 polymer ?
#
loop_
_entity_poly.entity_id
_entity_poly.type
_entity_poly.pdbx_seq_one_letter_code
_entity_poly.pdbx_strand_id
1 'polypeptide(L)' 'MSDDLDYDSPVPLFQQLADLLRAQIDAGVITVRVPAELTLTQRYGVSRGTAHRAVMILVADGYARISRGKGTFVIPADQR' A
#
# COMPACT_ATOMS: atom_id res chain seq x y z
N MET A 1 -7.95 -6.63 15.46
CA MET A 1 -6.69 -7.01 14.83
C MET A 1 -5.84 -5.78 14.60
N SER A 2 -4.57 -5.85 14.93
CA SER A 2 -3.66 -4.72 14.75
C SER A 2 -3.25 -4.58 13.30
N ASP A 3 -3.19 -3.34 12.79
CA ASP A 3 -2.64 -3.02 11.47
C ASP A 3 -1.14 -2.75 11.56
N ASP A 4 -0.52 -3.05 12.70
CA ASP A 4 0.89 -2.79 12.90
C ASP A 4 1.74 -3.78 12.11
N LEU A 5 2.86 -3.29 11.61
CA LEU A 5 3.85 -4.12 10.95
C LEU A 5 4.71 -4.82 12.00
N ASP A 6 5.20 -6.01 11.68
CA ASP A 6 6.04 -6.79 12.57
C ASP A 6 7.50 -6.57 12.18
N TYR A 7 8.20 -5.73 12.96
CA TYR A 7 9.61 -5.40 12.70
C TYR A 7 10.56 -6.56 12.99
N ASP A 8 10.09 -7.56 13.75
CA ASP A 8 10.90 -8.74 14.09
C ASP A 8 10.70 -9.89 13.11
N SER A 9 9.75 -9.76 12.18
CA SER A 9 9.51 -10.76 11.16
C SER A 9 10.65 -10.78 10.13
N PRO A 10 11.01 -11.96 9.58
CA PRO A 10 11.94 -12.02 8.47
C PRO A 10 11.39 -11.45 7.16
N VAL A 11 10.07 -11.20 7.09
CA VAL A 11 9.47 -10.59 5.91
C VAL A 11 9.80 -9.10 5.89
N PRO A 12 10.34 -8.56 4.79
CA PRO A 12 10.67 -7.14 4.71
C PRO A 12 9.46 -6.26 4.97
N LEU A 13 9.68 -5.10 5.60
CA LEU A 13 8.58 -4.18 5.94
C LEU A 13 7.80 -3.73 4.71
N PHE A 14 8.48 -3.48 3.59
CA PHE A 14 7.79 -3.06 2.38
C PHE A 14 6.82 -4.14 1.87
N GLN A 15 7.17 -5.41 2.04
CA GLN A 15 6.30 -6.50 1.64
C GLN A 15 5.11 -6.63 2.57
N GLN A 16 5.34 -6.50 3.88
CA GLN A 16 4.27 -6.51 4.87
C GLN A 16 3.28 -5.38 4.61
N LEU A 17 3.80 -4.18 4.33
CA LEU A 17 2.95 -3.03 4.06
C LEU A 17 2.15 -3.22 2.77
N ALA A 18 2.76 -3.74 1.72
CA ALA A 18 2.07 -4.04 0.47
C ALA A 18 0.95 -5.06 0.70
N ASP A 19 1.23 -6.12 1.46
CA ASP A 19 0.23 -7.15 1.76
C ASP A 19 -0.93 -6.57 2.57
N LEU A 20 -0.63 -5.71 3.54
CA LEU A 20 -1.65 -5.05 4.36
C LEU A 20 -2.53 -4.14 3.50
N LEU A 21 -1.93 -3.32 2.64
CA LEU A 21 -2.69 -2.43 1.76
C LEU A 21 -3.54 -3.22 0.77
N ARG A 22 -3.01 -4.32 0.24
CA ARG A 22 -3.77 -5.20 -0.66
C ARG A 22 -4.99 -5.77 0.05
N ALA A 23 -4.82 -6.23 1.28
CA ALA A 23 -5.92 -6.75 2.08
C ALA A 23 -6.99 -5.69 2.33
N GLN A 24 -6.58 -4.44 2.57
CA GLN A 24 -7.52 -3.34 2.77
C GLN A 24 -8.26 -2.99 1.47
N ILE A 25 -7.60 -3.09 0.33
CA ILE A 25 -8.26 -2.90 -0.97
C ILE A 25 -9.28 -4.01 -1.19
N ASP A 26 -8.91 -5.25 -0.94
CA ASP A 26 -9.80 -6.39 -1.14
C ASP A 26 -10.99 -6.37 -0.19
N ALA A 27 -10.79 -5.85 1.02
CA ALA A 27 -11.84 -5.74 2.03
C ALA A 27 -12.74 -4.51 1.85
N GLY A 28 -12.43 -3.63 0.88
CA GLY A 28 -13.21 -2.42 0.65
C GLY A 28 -12.92 -1.31 1.63
N VAL A 29 -11.85 -1.40 2.40
CA VAL A 29 -11.42 -0.32 3.31
C VAL A 29 -10.78 0.80 2.51
N ILE A 30 -9.93 0.45 1.54
CA ILE A 30 -9.38 1.39 0.57
C ILE A 30 -10.13 1.15 -0.74
N THR A 31 -10.87 2.17 -1.20
CA THR A 31 -11.77 1.99 -2.34
C THR A 31 -11.37 2.78 -3.58
N VAL A 32 -10.85 3.99 -3.43
CA VAL A 32 -10.58 4.86 -4.56
C VAL A 32 -9.11 5.20 -4.66
N ARG A 33 -8.50 5.65 -3.57
CA ARG A 33 -7.14 6.18 -3.57
C ARG A 33 -6.31 5.47 -2.52
N VAL A 34 -5.11 5.04 -2.92
CA VAL A 34 -4.12 4.52 -1.98
C VAL A 34 -3.57 5.71 -1.18
N PRO A 35 -3.41 5.59 0.15
CA PRO A 35 -2.83 6.67 0.95
C PRO A 35 -1.47 7.10 0.40
N ALA A 36 -1.19 8.40 0.49
CA ALA A 36 0.09 8.96 0.03
C ALA A 36 1.25 8.36 0.83
N GLU A 37 2.43 8.33 0.21
CA GLU A 37 3.62 7.77 0.85
C GLU A 37 3.90 8.44 2.19
N LEU A 38 3.77 9.77 2.27
CA LEU A 38 3.97 10.48 3.53
C LEU A 38 2.99 10.02 4.60
N THR A 39 1.72 9.83 4.23
CA THR A 39 0.70 9.30 5.14
C THR A 39 1.08 7.92 5.64
N LEU A 40 1.59 7.06 4.75
CA LEU A 40 2.02 5.72 5.11
C LEU A 40 3.20 5.75 6.07
N THR A 41 4.17 6.64 5.86
CA THR A 41 5.30 6.78 6.78
C THR A 41 4.83 7.18 8.17
N GLN A 42 3.88 8.11 8.25
CA GLN A 42 3.37 8.59 9.53
C GLN A 42 2.52 7.54 10.24
N ARG A 43 1.69 6.82 9.48
CA ARG A 43 0.76 5.85 10.05
C ARG A 43 1.45 4.58 10.52
N TYR A 44 2.43 4.11 9.76
CA TYR A 44 3.08 2.81 10.00
C TYR A 44 4.51 2.94 10.52
N GLY A 45 5.04 4.14 10.62
CA GLY A 45 6.39 4.34 11.16
C GLY A 45 7.49 3.81 10.25
N VAL A 46 7.29 3.82 8.94
CA VAL A 46 8.27 3.32 7.97
C VAL A 46 8.94 4.47 7.24
N SER A 47 10.08 4.18 6.59
CA SER A 47 10.78 5.17 5.77
C SER A 47 9.99 5.47 4.49
N ARG A 48 10.31 6.61 3.86
CA ARG A 48 9.73 6.96 2.56
C ARG A 48 10.04 5.90 1.51
N GLY A 49 11.27 5.36 1.53
CA GLY A 49 11.65 4.29 0.62
C GLY A 49 10.83 3.03 0.79
N THR A 50 10.57 2.65 2.04
CA THR A 50 9.73 1.49 2.34
C THR A 50 8.30 1.71 1.86
N ALA A 51 7.73 2.89 2.15
CA ALA A 51 6.38 3.23 1.68
C ALA A 51 6.30 3.22 0.16
N HIS A 52 7.29 3.81 -0.50
CA HIS A 52 7.34 3.86 -1.96
C HIS A 52 7.39 2.45 -2.57
N ARG A 53 8.25 1.57 -2.04
CA ARG A 53 8.38 0.20 -2.54
C ARG A 53 7.08 -0.57 -2.37
N ALA A 54 6.39 -0.39 -1.24
CA ALA A 54 5.11 -1.04 -1.01
C ALA A 54 4.07 -0.62 -2.06
N VAL A 55 3.98 0.69 -2.33
CA VAL A 55 3.06 1.21 -3.35
C VAL A 55 3.42 0.67 -4.73
N MET A 56 4.71 0.61 -5.06
CA MET A 56 5.16 0.09 -6.36
C MET A 56 4.81 -1.39 -6.53
N ILE A 57 4.80 -2.17 -5.45
CA ILE A 57 4.35 -3.56 -5.52
C ILE A 57 2.87 -3.62 -5.90
N LEU A 58 2.03 -2.76 -5.30
CA LEU A 58 0.61 -2.71 -5.67
C LEU A 58 0.44 -2.35 -7.15
N VAL A 59 1.23 -1.43 -7.65
CA VAL A 59 1.18 -1.04 -9.07
C VAL A 59 1.61 -2.21 -9.95
N ALA A 60 2.72 -2.88 -9.61
CA ALA A 60 3.22 -4.01 -10.39
C ALA A 60 2.23 -5.18 -10.40
N ASP A 61 1.50 -5.39 -9.31
CA ASP A 61 0.53 -6.47 -9.20
C ASP A 61 -0.86 -6.12 -9.78
N GLY A 62 -1.01 -4.92 -10.32
CA GLY A 62 -2.27 -4.51 -10.95
C GLY A 62 -3.35 -4.03 -9.99
N TYR A 63 -3.03 -3.81 -8.72
CA TYR A 63 -4.00 -3.32 -7.74
C TYR A 63 -4.16 -1.80 -7.79
N ALA A 64 -3.17 -1.10 -8.30
CA ALA A 64 -3.18 0.36 -8.31
C ALA A 64 -2.46 0.90 -9.54
N ARG A 65 -2.76 2.16 -9.86
CA ARG A 65 -2.08 2.88 -10.94
C ARG A 65 -1.73 4.28 -10.47
N ILE A 66 -0.61 4.79 -10.95
CA ILE A 66 -0.17 6.13 -10.64
C ILE A 66 -0.77 7.10 -11.66
N SER A 67 -1.36 8.18 -11.15
CA SER A 67 -1.81 9.30 -11.97
C SER A 67 -0.96 10.51 -11.60
N ARG A 68 -0.15 10.97 -12.53
CA ARG A 68 0.79 12.07 -12.27
C ARG A 68 0.08 13.31 -11.75
N GLY A 69 0.62 13.87 -10.68
CA GLY A 69 0.10 15.07 -10.07
C GLY A 69 -1.20 14.88 -9.29
N LYS A 70 -1.77 13.67 -9.30
CA LYS A 70 -3.06 13.40 -8.64
C LYS A 70 -2.96 12.34 -7.56
N GLY A 71 -2.03 11.41 -7.66
CA GLY A 71 -1.82 10.36 -6.67
C GLY A 71 -1.90 8.96 -7.24
N THR A 72 -2.06 7.99 -6.35
CA THR A 72 -2.14 6.57 -6.71
C THR A 72 -3.57 6.10 -6.48
N PHE A 73 -4.17 5.52 -7.51
CA PHE A 73 -5.58 5.13 -7.49
C PHE A 73 -5.72 3.62 -7.54
N VAL A 74 -6.71 3.12 -6.83
CA VAL A 74 -7.05 1.69 -6.83
C VAL A 74 -7.65 1.33 -8.19
N ILE A 75 -7.21 0.19 -8.73
CA ILE A 75 -7.84 -0.40 -9.92
C ILE A 75 -8.93 -1.35 -9.40
N PRO A 76 -10.21 -1.10 -9.73
CA PRO A 76 -11.31 -1.95 -9.27
C PRO A 76 -11.12 -3.41 -9.69
N ALA A 77 -11.64 -4.34 -8.89
CA ALA A 77 -11.45 -5.77 -9.11
C ALA A 77 -11.91 -6.22 -10.50
N ASP A 78 -13.00 -5.63 -11.01
CA ASP A 78 -13.55 -5.96 -12.33
C ASP A 78 -12.69 -5.41 -13.48
N GLN A 79 -11.67 -4.60 -13.18
CA GLN A 79 -10.75 -4.04 -14.18
C GLN A 79 -9.34 -4.61 -14.06
N ARG A 80 -9.12 -5.51 -13.11
CA ARG A 80 -7.82 -6.13 -12.89
C ARG A 80 -7.63 -7.38 -13.72
#